data_22e8e5e5de06e32e7f5986e41266c87d
#
_entry.id   22e8e5e5de06e32e7f5986e41266c87d
#
_cell.length_a   1.000
_cell.length_b   1.000
_cell.length_c   1.000
_cell.angle_alpha   90.00
_cell.angle_beta   90.00
_cell.angle_gamma   90.00
#
_symmetry.space_group_name_H-M   'P 1'
#
loop_
_entity.id
_entity.type
_entity.pdbx_description
1 polymer ?
#
loop_
_entity_poly.entity_id
_entity_poly.type
_entity_poly.pdbx_seq_one_letter_code
_entity_poly.pdbx_strand_id
1 'polypeptide(L)'
;MKRFSCFFIWIFVLTSILPAQEREVKLKVVQTSDIHGNYYPYDFIRRREATGSLARVHALVQKEREAYGKNLILLDNGDILQGQPTAYYYNYIDTVAPHLAAEMMNFMGYNAGNMGNHDVETGRTVFDRWAGDCRFPILGANIVDTATGETHFKPYEVLERDGVKIVVLGMITPAIPVWLSENLWKGLRFDDMEETARKWMKIIREQEKPDLVIGMFHAGQDAQLMGGKYRENASVEVACNVPGFDIVLMGHDHARECKRVCNIAG
;
A
#
# COMPACT_ATOMS: atom_id res chain seq x y z
N MET A 1 -20.31 61.09 52.55
CA MET A 1 -19.49 60.62 51.38
C MET A 1 -18.92 59.25 51.74
N LYS A 2 -19.49 58.15 51.19
CA LYS A 2 -19.01 56.79 51.41
C LYS A 2 -18.10 56.40 50.21
N ARG A 3 -16.83 56.13 50.49
CA ARG A 3 -15.85 55.65 49.48
C ARG A 3 -16.05 54.16 49.36
N PHE A 4 -16.44 53.70 48.14
CA PHE A 4 -16.39 52.29 47.73
C PHE A 4 -15.00 52.01 47.22
N SER A 5 -14.30 51.11 47.89
CA SER A 5 -12.99 50.58 47.43
C SER A 5 -13.24 49.26 46.63
N CYS A 6 -13.06 49.30 45.31
CA CYS A 6 -13.11 48.11 44.50
C CYS A 6 -11.80 47.32 44.62
N PHE A 7 -11.87 46.14 45.22
CA PHE A 7 -10.77 45.19 45.22
C PHE A 7 -10.80 44.36 43.91
N PHE A 8 -9.83 44.55 43.03
CA PHE A 8 -9.63 43.69 41.87
C PHE A 8 -8.83 42.48 42.31
N ILE A 9 -9.47 41.29 42.32
CA ILE A 9 -8.78 40.00 42.51
C ILE A 9 -8.26 39.54 41.15
N TRP A 10 -6.95 39.55 40.97
CA TRP A 10 -6.28 38.92 39.84
C TRP A 10 -6.18 37.42 40.10
N ILE A 11 -6.98 36.62 39.38
CA ILE A 11 -6.84 35.15 39.36
C ILE A 11 -5.71 34.79 38.37
N PHE A 12 -4.55 34.47 38.91
CA PHE A 12 -3.49 33.86 38.13
C PHE A 12 -3.85 32.40 37.87
N VAL A 13 -4.27 32.09 36.64
CA VAL A 13 -4.39 30.69 36.18
C VAL A 13 -2.98 30.19 35.85
N LEU A 14 -2.37 29.45 36.76
CA LEU A 14 -1.17 28.69 36.49
C LEU A 14 -1.57 27.53 35.56
N THR A 15 -1.37 27.69 34.25
CA THR A 15 -1.35 26.55 33.31
C THR A 15 -0.07 25.78 33.56
N SER A 16 -0.15 24.70 34.33
CA SER A 16 0.93 23.71 34.40
C SER A 16 1.09 23.09 33.04
N ILE A 17 2.15 23.47 32.34
CA ILE A 17 2.63 22.73 31.15
C ILE A 17 3.21 21.42 31.68
N LEU A 18 2.39 20.37 31.71
CA LEU A 18 2.89 19.01 31.93
C LEU A 18 3.78 18.68 30.74
N PRO A 19 5.02 18.24 30.94
CA PRO A 19 5.84 17.74 29.84
C PRO A 19 5.09 16.58 29.19
N ALA A 20 4.96 16.61 27.86
CA ALA A 20 4.42 15.50 27.12
C ALA A 20 5.29 14.28 27.44
N GLN A 21 4.69 13.26 28.05
CA GLN A 21 5.40 12.02 28.33
C GLN A 21 5.69 11.36 26.98
N GLU A 22 6.97 11.19 26.65
CA GLU A 22 7.38 10.43 25.47
C GLU A 22 6.78 9.03 25.54
N ARG A 23 5.96 8.70 24.56
CA ARG A 23 5.34 7.39 24.46
C ARG A 23 5.99 6.60 23.32
N GLU A 24 6.68 5.52 23.67
CA GLU A 24 7.18 4.56 22.69
C GLU A 24 6.03 3.68 22.20
N VAL A 25 5.80 3.63 20.88
CA VAL A 25 4.84 2.74 20.23
C VAL A 25 5.60 1.80 19.30
N LYS A 26 5.44 0.49 19.54
CA LYS A 26 6.04 -0.55 18.70
C LYS A 26 5.06 -0.98 17.64
N LEU A 27 5.43 -0.79 16.38
CA LEU A 27 4.67 -1.20 15.21
C LEU A 27 5.39 -2.36 14.51
N LYS A 28 4.62 -3.26 13.93
CA LYS A 28 5.11 -4.31 13.03
C LYS A 28 4.45 -4.18 11.67
N VAL A 29 5.24 -3.89 10.65
CA VAL A 29 4.77 -3.91 9.26
C VAL A 29 5.23 -5.23 8.63
N VAL A 30 4.28 -5.95 8.04
CA VAL A 30 4.51 -7.17 7.26
C VAL A 30 3.99 -6.92 5.86
N GLN A 31 4.83 -7.12 4.87
CA GLN A 31 4.48 -7.02 3.46
C GLN A 31 4.53 -8.40 2.81
N THR A 32 3.52 -8.72 2.01
CA THR A 32 3.59 -9.70 0.93
C THR A 32 3.67 -8.97 -0.40
N SER A 33 4.31 -9.57 -1.40
CA SER A 33 4.41 -9.09 -2.77
C SER A 33 4.65 -10.28 -3.68
N ASP A 34 4.21 -10.18 -4.93
CA ASP A 34 4.56 -11.14 -5.97
C ASP A 34 4.21 -12.59 -5.58
N ILE A 35 3.03 -12.78 -5.02
CA ILE A 35 2.52 -14.09 -4.58
C ILE A 35 2.25 -15.01 -5.77
N HIS A 36 1.86 -14.43 -6.92
CA HIS A 36 1.67 -15.16 -8.19
C HIS A 36 0.83 -16.41 -8.03
N GLY A 37 -0.33 -16.30 -7.37
CA GLY A 37 -1.26 -17.40 -7.19
C GLY A 37 -0.76 -18.54 -6.30
N ASN A 38 0.40 -18.42 -5.66
CA ASN A 38 0.92 -19.41 -4.72
C ASN A 38 0.16 -19.33 -3.38
N TYR A 39 -1.12 -19.68 -3.40
CA TYR A 39 -1.98 -19.63 -2.22
C TYR A 39 -1.71 -20.78 -1.26
N TYR A 40 -1.42 -21.98 -1.80
CA TYR A 40 -1.19 -23.21 -1.05
C TYR A 40 0.30 -23.58 -1.02
N PRO A 41 0.75 -24.36 -0.03
CA PRO A 41 2.12 -24.84 0.05
C PRO A 41 2.39 -25.99 -0.95
N TYR A 42 1.81 -25.89 -2.14
CA TYR A 42 1.93 -26.88 -3.21
C TYR A 42 1.90 -26.20 -4.58
N ASP A 43 2.91 -26.46 -5.40
CA ASP A 43 3.00 -26.01 -6.79
C ASP A 43 2.26 -27.03 -7.69
N PHE A 44 1.08 -26.65 -8.14
CA PHE A 44 0.23 -27.52 -8.98
C PHE A 44 0.77 -27.72 -10.38
N ILE A 45 1.61 -26.80 -10.88
CA ILE A 45 2.24 -26.89 -12.20
C ILE A 45 3.37 -27.93 -12.15
N ARG A 46 4.26 -27.81 -11.16
CA ARG A 46 5.40 -28.72 -10.98
C ARG A 46 5.07 -29.96 -10.16
N ARG A 47 3.86 -30.06 -9.61
CA ARG A 47 3.34 -31.18 -8.80
C ARG A 47 4.27 -31.55 -7.63
N ARG A 48 4.70 -30.54 -6.88
CA ARG A 48 5.58 -30.70 -5.72
C ARG A 48 5.23 -29.69 -4.61
N GLU A 49 5.75 -29.92 -3.41
CA GLU A 49 5.65 -28.95 -2.34
C GLU A 49 6.31 -27.64 -2.74
N ALA A 50 5.66 -26.52 -2.40
CA ALA A 50 6.17 -25.16 -2.55
C ALA A 50 6.77 -24.67 -1.22
N THR A 51 7.91 -24.02 -1.29
CA THR A 51 8.57 -23.42 -0.11
C THR A 51 7.92 -22.14 0.35
N GLY A 52 7.29 -21.39 -0.57
CA GLY A 52 6.54 -20.15 -0.31
C GLY A 52 5.06 -20.33 -0.65
N SER A 53 4.18 -19.74 0.16
CA SER A 53 2.75 -19.64 -0.16
C SER A 53 2.06 -18.68 0.80
N LEU A 54 0.89 -18.17 0.41
CA LEU A 54 0.07 -17.32 1.27
C LEU A 54 -0.35 -18.04 2.57
N ALA A 55 -0.63 -19.36 2.49
CA ALA A 55 -0.94 -20.17 3.67
C ALA A 55 0.24 -20.25 4.66
N ARG A 56 1.49 -20.31 4.18
CA ARG A 56 2.68 -20.26 5.07
C ARG A 56 2.89 -18.87 5.66
N VAL A 57 2.63 -17.81 4.88
CA VAL A 57 2.65 -16.43 5.38
C VAL A 57 1.63 -16.24 6.49
N HIS A 58 0.44 -16.85 6.36
CA HIS A 58 -0.57 -16.80 7.42
C HIS A 58 -0.03 -17.29 8.78
N ALA A 59 0.68 -18.41 8.81
CA ALA A 59 1.27 -18.93 10.04
C ALA A 59 2.28 -17.94 10.68
N LEU A 60 3.10 -17.28 9.85
CA LEU A 60 3.99 -16.21 10.32
C LEU A 60 3.21 -15.03 10.88
N VAL A 61 2.19 -14.56 10.14
CA VAL A 61 1.35 -13.43 10.55
C VAL A 61 0.65 -13.71 11.88
N GLN A 62 0.15 -14.93 12.11
CA GLN A 62 -0.46 -15.29 13.39
C GLN A 62 0.54 -15.17 14.56
N LYS A 63 1.76 -15.68 14.38
CA LYS A 63 2.83 -15.54 15.38
C LYS A 63 3.17 -14.07 15.67
N GLU A 64 3.28 -13.25 14.65
CA GLU A 64 3.56 -11.83 14.83
C GLU A 64 2.38 -11.10 15.50
N ARG A 65 1.13 -11.52 15.24
CA ARG A 65 -0.05 -10.98 15.92
C ARG A 65 -0.08 -11.29 17.42
N GLU A 66 0.44 -12.42 17.85
CA GLU A 66 0.57 -12.71 19.28
C GLU A 66 1.46 -11.69 19.99
N ALA A 67 2.52 -11.21 19.32
CA ALA A 67 3.47 -10.27 19.86
C ALA A 67 3.02 -8.79 19.74
N TYR A 68 2.40 -8.42 18.62
CA TYR A 68 2.10 -7.03 18.29
C TYR A 68 0.61 -6.68 18.35
N GLY A 69 -0.29 -7.66 18.41
CA GLY A 69 -1.74 -7.45 18.48
C GLY A 69 -2.23 -6.56 17.33
N LYS A 70 -2.95 -5.51 17.70
CA LYS A 70 -3.48 -4.50 16.75
C LYS A 70 -2.41 -3.63 16.09
N ASN A 71 -1.17 -3.63 16.62
CA ASN A 71 -0.04 -2.87 16.11
C ASN A 71 0.67 -3.60 14.95
N LEU A 72 0.20 -4.78 14.56
CA LEU A 72 0.62 -5.41 13.31
C LEU A 72 -0.16 -4.79 12.15
N ILE A 73 0.56 -4.36 11.12
CA ILE A 73 0.05 -3.83 9.86
C ILE A 73 0.43 -4.84 8.77
N LEU A 74 -0.56 -5.45 8.13
CA LEU A 74 -0.35 -6.43 7.07
C LEU A 74 -0.76 -5.80 5.73
N LEU A 75 0.18 -5.75 4.79
CA LEU A 75 0.05 -5.12 3.48
C LEU A 75 0.39 -6.13 2.38
N ASP A 76 -0.27 -5.98 1.23
CA ASP A 76 0.07 -6.71 0.00
C ASP A 76 0.46 -5.72 -1.10
N ASN A 77 1.59 -5.94 -1.74
CA ASN A 77 2.12 -5.01 -2.75
C ASN A 77 1.87 -5.47 -4.19
N GLY A 78 0.84 -6.28 -4.43
CA GLY A 78 0.39 -6.67 -5.77
C GLY A 78 1.04 -7.93 -6.33
N ASP A 79 0.63 -8.27 -7.55
CA ASP A 79 0.95 -9.49 -8.28
C ASP A 79 0.49 -10.76 -7.55
N ILE A 80 -0.79 -10.78 -7.19
CA ILE A 80 -1.41 -11.91 -6.52
C ILE A 80 -2.29 -12.75 -7.46
N LEU A 81 -2.83 -12.17 -8.55
CA LEU A 81 -3.87 -12.78 -9.38
C LEU A 81 -3.36 -13.68 -10.49
N GLN A 82 -2.07 -13.75 -10.76
CA GLN A 82 -1.49 -14.49 -11.88
C GLN A 82 -0.46 -15.53 -11.41
N GLY A 83 -0.36 -16.69 -12.08
CA GLY A 83 0.74 -17.64 -11.89
C GLY A 83 0.30 -19.09 -11.73
N GLN A 84 -0.55 -19.44 -10.78
CA GLN A 84 -0.98 -20.82 -10.53
C GLN A 84 -2.37 -21.12 -11.10
N PRO A 85 -2.67 -22.40 -11.43
CA PRO A 85 -3.98 -22.80 -11.96
C PRO A 85 -5.16 -22.39 -11.09
N THR A 86 -4.98 -22.32 -9.78
CA THR A 86 -6.03 -21.88 -8.85
C THR A 86 -6.40 -20.42 -9.08
N ALA A 87 -5.41 -19.53 -9.29
CA ALA A 87 -5.69 -18.13 -9.63
C ALA A 87 -6.47 -18.05 -10.95
N TYR A 88 -5.99 -18.75 -12.00
CA TYR A 88 -6.68 -18.80 -13.28
C TYR A 88 -8.14 -19.27 -13.16
N TYR A 89 -8.40 -20.28 -12.33
CA TYR A 89 -9.76 -20.80 -12.11
C TYR A 89 -10.70 -19.72 -11.58
N TYR A 90 -10.30 -18.98 -10.55
CA TYR A 90 -11.13 -17.92 -9.99
C TYR A 90 -11.13 -16.64 -10.84
N ASN A 91 -10.11 -16.42 -11.66
CA ASN A 91 -10.13 -15.32 -12.62
C ASN A 91 -11.18 -15.53 -13.72
N TYR A 92 -11.26 -16.75 -14.29
CA TYR A 92 -11.94 -16.92 -15.60
C TYR A 92 -12.96 -18.04 -15.65
N ILE A 93 -12.97 -19.00 -14.72
CA ILE A 93 -13.87 -20.15 -14.74
C ILE A 93 -15.00 -19.97 -13.71
N ASP A 94 -14.67 -19.85 -12.43
CA ASP A 94 -15.65 -19.54 -11.40
C ASP A 94 -15.68 -18.03 -11.14
N THR A 95 -16.49 -17.34 -11.90
CA THR A 95 -16.65 -15.88 -11.81
C THR A 95 -17.83 -15.47 -10.92
N VAL A 96 -18.54 -16.42 -10.30
CA VAL A 96 -19.71 -16.19 -9.46
C VAL A 96 -19.36 -16.21 -7.98
N ALA A 97 -18.53 -17.17 -7.56
CA ALA A 97 -18.04 -17.21 -6.18
C ALA A 97 -17.13 -15.99 -5.90
N PRO A 98 -17.07 -15.52 -4.64
CA PRO A 98 -16.08 -14.54 -4.24
C PRO A 98 -14.67 -14.99 -4.65
N HIS A 99 -13.83 -14.06 -5.07
CA HIS A 99 -12.49 -14.40 -5.54
C HIS A 99 -11.65 -14.99 -4.41
N LEU A 100 -11.10 -16.20 -4.60
CA LEU A 100 -10.37 -16.91 -3.54
C LEU A 100 -9.23 -16.08 -2.93
N ALA A 101 -8.47 -15.33 -3.75
CA ALA A 101 -7.42 -14.45 -3.22
C ALA A 101 -8.00 -13.42 -2.25
N ALA A 102 -9.14 -12.78 -2.58
CA ALA A 102 -9.81 -11.84 -1.72
C ALA A 102 -10.26 -12.49 -0.40
N GLU A 103 -10.88 -13.68 -0.47
CA GLU A 103 -11.31 -14.42 0.74
C GLU A 103 -10.15 -14.78 1.65
N MET A 104 -9.01 -15.24 1.08
CA MET A 104 -7.81 -15.54 1.86
C MET A 104 -7.23 -14.30 2.50
N MET A 105 -7.12 -13.21 1.75
CA MET A 105 -6.61 -11.93 2.26
C MET A 105 -7.54 -11.34 3.33
N ASN A 106 -8.86 -11.41 3.13
CA ASN A 106 -9.87 -11.02 4.11
C ASN A 106 -9.73 -11.82 5.42
N PHE A 107 -9.57 -13.14 5.30
CA PHE A 107 -9.35 -14.04 6.44
C PHE A 107 -8.06 -13.73 7.18
N MET A 108 -6.99 -13.41 6.45
CA MET A 108 -5.70 -13.02 7.02
C MET A 108 -5.72 -11.63 7.65
N GLY A 109 -6.72 -10.78 7.35
CA GLY A 109 -6.88 -9.45 7.89
C GLY A 109 -5.84 -8.46 7.35
N TYR A 110 -5.69 -8.40 6.03
CA TYR A 110 -4.91 -7.36 5.37
C TYR A 110 -5.51 -5.98 5.66
N ASN A 111 -4.65 -4.98 5.78
CA ASN A 111 -5.05 -3.60 6.03
C ASN A 111 -5.15 -2.77 4.74
N ALA A 112 -4.34 -3.10 3.74
CA ALA A 112 -4.41 -2.57 2.38
C ALA A 112 -3.74 -3.54 1.41
N GLY A 113 -4.16 -3.51 0.15
CA GLY A 113 -3.48 -4.14 -0.97
C GLY A 113 -3.07 -3.08 -1.99
N ASN A 114 -2.18 -3.42 -2.90
CA ASN A 114 -1.78 -2.60 -4.04
C ASN A 114 -2.02 -3.37 -5.34
N MET A 115 -2.14 -2.66 -6.46
CA MET A 115 -2.17 -3.29 -7.78
C MET A 115 -0.76 -3.64 -8.23
N GLY A 116 -0.59 -4.83 -8.82
CA GLY A 116 0.59 -5.20 -9.58
C GLY A 116 0.32 -5.30 -11.09
N ASN A 117 1.36 -5.38 -11.91
CA ASN A 117 1.21 -5.44 -13.36
C ASN A 117 0.56 -6.75 -13.83
N HIS A 118 0.83 -7.87 -13.15
CA HIS A 118 0.17 -9.14 -13.43
C HIS A 118 -1.27 -9.20 -12.89
N ASP A 119 -1.65 -8.32 -11.96
CA ASP A 119 -3.06 -8.15 -11.61
C ASP A 119 -3.79 -7.41 -12.74
N VAL A 120 -3.19 -6.35 -13.31
CA VAL A 120 -3.73 -5.64 -14.48
C VAL A 120 -3.82 -6.57 -15.71
N GLU A 121 -2.88 -7.49 -15.89
CA GLU A 121 -2.87 -8.49 -16.98
C GLU A 121 -4.14 -9.35 -17.00
N THR A 122 -4.80 -9.56 -15.87
CA THR A 122 -6.04 -10.33 -15.81
C THR A 122 -7.23 -9.65 -16.47
N GLY A 123 -7.14 -8.35 -16.73
CA GLY A 123 -8.20 -7.52 -17.33
C GLY A 123 -9.17 -6.93 -16.30
N ARG A 124 -9.79 -5.79 -16.66
CA ARG A 124 -10.65 -5.00 -15.77
C ARG A 124 -11.74 -5.81 -15.08
N THR A 125 -12.42 -6.68 -15.81
CA THR A 125 -13.50 -7.50 -15.25
C THR A 125 -13.02 -8.36 -14.08
N VAL A 126 -11.79 -8.85 -14.13
CA VAL A 126 -11.22 -9.72 -13.09
C VAL A 126 -10.72 -8.87 -11.92
N PHE A 127 -9.84 -7.92 -12.17
CA PHE A 127 -9.22 -7.19 -11.07
C PHE A 127 -10.20 -6.25 -10.37
N ASP A 128 -11.19 -5.66 -11.07
CA ASP A 128 -12.24 -4.85 -10.45
C ASP A 128 -13.13 -5.72 -9.54
N ARG A 129 -13.47 -6.95 -9.98
CA ARG A 129 -14.22 -7.91 -9.17
C ARG A 129 -13.44 -8.31 -7.91
N TRP A 130 -12.19 -8.73 -8.09
CA TRP A 130 -11.32 -9.08 -6.97
C TRP A 130 -11.19 -7.95 -5.95
N ALA A 131 -10.94 -6.72 -6.43
CA ALA A 131 -10.87 -5.55 -5.57
C ALA A 131 -12.18 -5.28 -4.83
N GLY A 132 -13.33 -5.51 -5.49
CA GLY A 132 -14.67 -5.41 -4.89
C GLY A 132 -14.96 -6.47 -3.84
N ASP A 133 -14.36 -7.65 -3.93
CA ASP A 133 -14.48 -8.74 -2.94
C ASP A 133 -13.57 -8.52 -1.71
N CYS A 134 -12.56 -7.65 -1.80
CA CYS A 134 -11.69 -7.30 -0.68
C CYS A 134 -12.39 -6.42 0.34
N ARG A 135 -12.26 -6.74 1.65
CA ARG A 135 -12.81 -5.95 2.77
C ARG A 135 -11.86 -4.84 3.23
N PHE A 136 -10.79 -4.63 2.55
CA PHE A 136 -9.78 -3.61 2.72
C PHE A 136 -9.54 -2.93 1.37
N PRO A 137 -9.02 -1.70 1.32
CA PRO A 137 -8.84 -1.01 0.05
C PRO A 137 -7.68 -1.62 -0.77
N ILE A 138 -7.90 -1.72 -2.08
CA ILE A 138 -6.84 -1.84 -3.05
C ILE A 138 -6.40 -0.42 -3.42
N LEU A 139 -5.09 -0.19 -3.42
CA LEU A 139 -4.49 1.11 -3.67
C LEU A 139 -3.94 1.21 -5.09
N GLY A 140 -3.90 2.44 -5.62
CA GLY A 140 -3.38 2.70 -6.96
C GLY A 140 -3.43 4.19 -7.30
N ALA A 141 -2.60 4.99 -6.62
CA ALA A 141 -2.61 6.45 -6.73
C ALA A 141 -2.30 6.98 -8.13
N ASN A 142 -1.55 6.23 -8.93
CA ASN A 142 -1.19 6.57 -10.31
C ASN A 142 -1.99 5.81 -11.38
N ILE A 143 -3.03 5.07 -10.97
CA ILE A 143 -3.99 4.44 -11.90
C ILE A 143 -5.18 5.37 -12.03
N VAL A 144 -5.33 6.02 -13.16
CA VAL A 144 -6.30 7.10 -13.38
C VAL A 144 -7.35 6.67 -14.40
N ASP A 145 -8.62 6.84 -14.08
CA ASP A 145 -9.71 6.69 -15.02
C ASP A 145 -9.70 7.86 -16.02
N THR A 146 -9.61 7.55 -17.31
CA THR A 146 -9.46 8.57 -18.38
C THR A 146 -10.72 9.38 -18.63
N ALA A 147 -11.88 8.88 -18.22
CA ALA A 147 -13.15 9.58 -18.40
C ALA A 147 -13.39 10.64 -17.31
N THR A 148 -12.97 10.35 -16.07
CA THR A 148 -13.18 11.23 -14.92
C THR A 148 -11.94 12.06 -14.57
N GLY A 149 -10.74 11.55 -14.86
CA GLY A 149 -9.48 12.13 -14.41
C GLY A 149 -9.15 11.83 -12.94
N GLU A 150 -10.00 11.06 -12.23
CA GLU A 150 -9.81 10.65 -10.85
C GLU A 150 -9.05 9.31 -10.78
N THR A 151 -8.48 8.99 -9.61
CA THR A 151 -7.86 7.68 -9.40
C THR A 151 -8.90 6.56 -9.44
N HIS A 152 -8.59 5.47 -10.15
CA HIS A 152 -9.50 4.33 -10.28
C HIS A 152 -9.62 3.56 -8.97
N PHE A 153 -8.52 3.42 -8.23
CA PHE A 153 -8.47 2.87 -6.89
C PHE A 153 -8.22 3.97 -5.86
N LYS A 154 -8.41 3.65 -4.58
CA LYS A 154 -8.06 4.55 -3.50
C LYS A 154 -6.56 4.90 -3.59
N PRO A 155 -6.17 6.19 -3.49
CA PRO A 155 -4.76 6.55 -3.64
C PRO A 155 -3.92 6.16 -2.42
N TYR A 156 -4.49 6.27 -1.22
CA TYR A 156 -3.83 5.94 0.04
C TYR A 156 -4.83 5.46 1.09
N GLU A 157 -4.34 4.75 2.08
CA GLU A 157 -5.09 4.34 3.28
C GLU A 157 -4.54 5.02 4.51
N VAL A 158 -5.44 5.37 5.45
CA VAL A 158 -5.10 5.93 6.75
C VAL A 158 -5.36 4.89 7.82
N LEU A 159 -4.33 4.53 8.56
CA LEU A 159 -4.38 3.58 9.66
C LEU A 159 -4.04 4.31 10.97
N GLU A 160 -4.70 3.92 12.05
CA GLU A 160 -4.37 4.41 13.39
C GLU A 160 -3.99 3.23 14.29
N ARG A 161 -2.85 3.33 14.96
CA ARG A 161 -2.32 2.30 15.86
C ARG A 161 -1.77 2.96 17.12
N ASP A 162 -2.44 2.73 18.24
CA ASP A 162 -2.04 3.31 19.54
C ASP A 162 -1.79 4.83 19.51
N GLY A 163 -2.62 5.58 18.75
CA GLY A 163 -2.51 7.03 18.60
C GLY A 163 -1.44 7.48 17.59
N VAL A 164 -0.80 6.56 16.87
CA VAL A 164 0.08 6.87 15.73
C VAL A 164 -0.75 6.83 14.45
N LYS A 165 -0.80 7.93 13.72
CA LYS A 165 -1.46 8.02 12.41
C LYS A 165 -0.48 7.65 11.31
N ILE A 166 -0.81 6.59 10.57
CA ILE A 166 0.02 6.01 9.52
C ILE A 166 -0.72 6.16 8.20
N VAL A 167 -0.04 6.67 7.18
CA VAL A 167 -0.58 6.71 5.82
C VAL A 167 0.20 5.75 4.94
N VAL A 168 -0.52 4.94 4.16
CA VAL A 168 0.05 4.04 3.15
C VAL A 168 -0.36 4.54 1.77
N LEU A 169 0.59 5.05 0.98
CA LEU A 169 0.39 5.48 -0.40
C LEU A 169 0.74 4.34 -1.35
N GLY A 170 -0.22 3.87 -2.18
CA GLY A 170 0.00 2.78 -3.12
C GLY A 170 0.22 3.26 -4.55
N MET A 171 1.23 2.73 -5.24
CA MET A 171 1.49 3.00 -6.66
C MET A 171 1.98 1.76 -7.39
N ILE A 172 1.80 1.73 -8.69
CA ILE A 172 2.27 0.69 -9.61
C ILE A 172 3.25 1.27 -10.62
N THR A 173 4.11 0.44 -11.19
CA THR A 173 4.92 0.81 -12.35
C THR A 173 4.06 1.42 -13.45
N PRO A 174 4.46 2.53 -14.06
CA PRO A 174 3.70 3.15 -15.17
C PRO A 174 3.92 2.45 -16.51
N ALA A 175 4.78 1.43 -16.57
CA ALA A 175 5.16 0.78 -17.83
C ALA A 175 4.12 -0.22 -18.37
N ILE A 176 2.97 -0.33 -17.75
CA ILE A 176 1.85 -1.22 -18.16
C ILE A 176 1.57 -1.17 -19.67
N PRO A 177 1.48 0.01 -20.35
CA PRO A 177 1.19 0.07 -21.78
C PRO A 177 2.28 -0.48 -22.69
N VAL A 178 3.48 -0.75 -22.16
CA VAL A 178 4.59 -1.35 -22.93
C VAL A 178 4.40 -2.86 -23.05
N TRP A 179 3.81 -3.50 -22.05
CA TRP A 179 3.72 -4.96 -21.95
C TRP A 179 2.34 -5.49 -22.27
N LEU A 180 1.31 -4.75 -21.89
CA LEU A 180 -0.06 -5.24 -21.88
C LEU A 180 -0.91 -4.58 -22.98
N SER A 181 -1.72 -5.40 -23.63
CA SER A 181 -2.68 -4.92 -24.63
C SER A 181 -3.72 -3.99 -24.00
N GLU A 182 -4.05 -2.89 -24.68
CA GLU A 182 -4.94 -1.84 -24.18
C GLU A 182 -6.33 -2.35 -23.75
N ASN A 183 -6.82 -3.43 -24.37
CA ASN A 183 -8.10 -4.02 -23.99
C ASN A 183 -8.17 -4.51 -22.53
N LEU A 184 -7.02 -4.85 -21.91
CA LEU A 184 -6.94 -5.31 -20.50
C LEU A 184 -7.11 -4.18 -19.50
N TRP A 185 -6.72 -2.97 -19.88
CA TRP A 185 -6.76 -1.77 -19.03
C TRP A 185 -7.52 -0.61 -19.67
N LYS A 186 -8.42 -0.92 -20.63
CA LYS A 186 -9.19 0.08 -21.36
C LYS A 186 -9.86 1.10 -20.42
N GLY A 187 -9.68 2.39 -20.73
CA GLY A 187 -10.23 3.50 -19.96
C GLY A 187 -9.37 3.89 -18.76
N LEU A 188 -8.20 3.29 -18.60
CA LEU A 188 -7.21 3.68 -17.60
C LEU A 188 -5.98 4.31 -18.24
N ARG A 189 -5.20 5.04 -17.45
CA ARG A 189 -3.82 5.43 -17.76
C ARG A 189 -2.98 5.28 -16.50
N PHE A 190 -1.68 5.13 -16.69
CA PHE A 190 -0.72 4.93 -15.62
C PHE A 190 0.23 6.12 -15.60
N ASP A 191 0.05 6.99 -14.61
CA ASP A 191 0.80 8.24 -14.49
C ASP A 191 2.19 7.98 -13.89
N ASP A 192 3.13 8.90 -14.14
CA ASP A 192 4.48 8.83 -13.59
C ASP A 192 4.46 8.77 -12.06
N MET A 193 5.30 7.91 -11.50
CA MET A 193 5.31 7.65 -10.05
C MET A 193 5.83 8.85 -9.26
N GLU A 194 6.86 9.56 -9.73
CA GLU A 194 7.43 10.68 -9.00
C GLU A 194 6.48 11.88 -9.00
N GLU A 195 5.89 12.21 -10.15
CA GLU A 195 4.89 13.28 -10.26
C GLU A 195 3.66 12.98 -9.41
N THR A 196 3.19 11.74 -9.44
CA THR A 196 2.07 11.27 -8.62
C THR A 196 2.39 11.34 -7.13
N ALA A 197 3.57 10.86 -6.74
CA ALA A 197 4.01 10.92 -5.35
C ALA A 197 4.09 12.37 -4.84
N ARG A 198 4.65 13.29 -5.62
CA ARG A 198 4.70 14.73 -5.24
C ARG A 198 3.31 15.31 -5.02
N LYS A 199 2.36 15.00 -5.91
CA LYS A 199 0.96 15.43 -5.79
C LYS A 199 0.34 14.91 -4.50
N TRP A 200 0.39 13.59 -4.27
CA TRP A 200 -0.29 12.97 -3.12
C TRP A 200 0.40 13.26 -1.79
N MET A 201 1.73 13.34 -1.75
CA MET A 201 2.45 13.71 -0.53
C MET A 201 2.07 15.11 -0.03
N LYS A 202 1.85 16.06 -0.94
CA LYS A 202 1.35 17.38 -0.56
C LYS A 202 -0.03 17.28 0.09
N ILE A 203 -0.98 16.56 -0.53
CA ILE A 203 -2.34 16.35 -0.02
C ILE A 203 -2.30 15.65 1.34
N ILE A 204 -1.54 14.56 1.45
CA ILE A 204 -1.40 13.75 2.67
C ILE A 204 -0.86 14.62 3.83
N ARG A 205 0.19 15.41 3.58
CA ARG A 205 0.78 16.26 4.62
C ARG A 205 -0.16 17.38 5.08
N GLU A 206 -0.93 17.95 4.17
CA GLU A 206 -1.88 19.03 4.46
C GLU A 206 -3.14 18.53 5.17
N GLN A 207 -3.72 17.43 4.70
CA GLN A 207 -5.03 16.93 5.15
C GLN A 207 -4.91 15.94 6.31
N GLU A 208 -4.00 14.98 6.21
CA GLU A 208 -3.90 13.88 7.18
C GLU A 208 -2.94 14.18 8.33
N LYS A 209 -1.86 14.92 8.09
CA LYS A 209 -0.82 15.20 9.08
C LYS A 209 -0.32 13.93 9.78
N PRO A 210 0.13 12.92 9.03
CA PRO A 210 0.53 11.63 9.56
C PRO A 210 1.80 11.71 10.39
N ASP A 211 1.92 10.78 11.35
CA ASP A 211 3.15 10.53 12.10
C ASP A 211 4.13 9.67 11.29
N LEU A 212 3.61 8.77 10.44
CA LEU A 212 4.40 7.85 9.61
C LEU A 212 3.77 7.75 8.20
N VAL A 213 4.60 7.84 7.16
CA VAL A 213 4.18 7.62 5.77
C VAL A 213 4.92 6.45 5.16
N ILE A 214 4.17 5.48 4.68
CA ILE A 214 4.66 4.29 3.98
C ILE A 214 4.31 4.44 2.50
N GLY A 215 5.32 4.44 1.62
CA GLY A 215 5.14 4.19 0.19
C GLY A 215 5.07 2.68 -0.05
N MET A 216 4.04 2.20 -0.71
CA MET A 216 3.87 0.81 -1.12
C MET A 216 3.83 0.77 -2.65
N PHE A 217 4.98 0.44 -3.27
CA PHE A 217 5.19 0.60 -4.69
C PHE A 217 5.41 -0.75 -5.36
N HIS A 218 4.50 -1.12 -6.25
CA HIS A 218 4.72 -2.27 -7.15
C HIS A 218 5.58 -1.83 -8.33
N ALA A 219 6.84 -1.57 -8.06
CA ALA A 219 7.91 -1.20 -8.97
C ALA A 219 9.25 -1.57 -8.32
N GLY A 220 10.22 -1.94 -9.12
CA GLY A 220 11.57 -2.24 -8.65
C GLY A 220 12.38 -0.98 -8.34
N GLN A 221 13.68 -1.16 -8.12
CA GLN A 221 14.53 -0.11 -7.56
C GLN A 221 15.26 0.75 -8.60
N ASP A 222 15.60 0.20 -9.75
CA ASP A 222 16.46 0.89 -10.73
C ASP A 222 15.62 1.44 -11.88
N ALA A 223 15.35 2.74 -11.86
CA ALA A 223 14.54 3.41 -12.87
C ALA A 223 15.13 3.23 -14.27
N GLN A 224 14.37 2.57 -15.14
CA GLN A 224 14.70 2.38 -16.55
C GLN A 224 13.58 2.92 -17.42
N LEU A 225 13.93 3.54 -18.55
CA LEU A 225 12.94 4.02 -19.53
C LEU A 225 12.48 2.86 -20.43
N MET A 226 11.27 2.41 -20.21
CA MET A 226 10.60 1.44 -21.06
C MET A 226 9.81 2.14 -22.16
N GLY A 227 9.96 1.63 -23.40
CA GLY A 227 9.34 2.25 -24.58
C GLY A 227 9.73 3.70 -24.79
N GLY A 228 10.87 4.15 -24.24
CA GLY A 228 11.35 5.54 -24.32
C GLY A 228 10.51 6.57 -23.56
N LYS A 229 9.51 6.14 -22.76
CA LYS A 229 8.56 7.03 -22.11
C LYS A 229 8.34 6.74 -20.63
N TYR A 230 8.24 5.47 -20.22
CA TYR A 230 7.82 5.07 -18.89
C TYR A 230 9.00 4.69 -18.00
N ARG A 231 9.12 5.28 -16.82
CA ARG A 231 10.10 4.88 -15.79
C ARG A 231 9.58 3.67 -15.04
N GLU A 232 10.07 2.47 -15.42
CA GLU A 232 9.53 1.21 -14.88
C GLU A 232 9.77 1.06 -13.38
N ASN A 233 11.02 1.08 -12.94
CA ASN A 233 11.46 0.69 -11.59
C ASN A 233 11.87 1.93 -10.78
N ALA A 234 10.93 2.84 -10.52
CA ALA A 234 11.21 4.15 -9.97
C ALA A 234 11.13 4.23 -8.43
N SER A 235 11.04 3.11 -7.71
CA SER A 235 10.80 3.16 -6.26
C SER A 235 11.88 3.89 -5.48
N VAL A 236 13.15 3.64 -5.77
CA VAL A 236 14.27 4.32 -5.11
C VAL A 236 14.36 5.78 -5.54
N GLU A 237 14.12 6.07 -6.82
CA GLU A 237 14.10 7.44 -7.34
C GLU A 237 13.02 8.28 -6.64
N VAL A 238 11.81 7.74 -6.47
CA VAL A 238 10.74 8.39 -5.72
C VAL A 238 11.14 8.61 -4.27
N ALA A 239 11.70 7.59 -3.60
CA ALA A 239 12.15 7.71 -2.21
C ALA A 239 13.21 8.81 -2.03
N CYS A 240 14.12 8.96 -3.00
CA CYS A 240 15.16 9.99 -2.97
C CYS A 240 14.63 11.38 -3.31
N ASN A 241 13.75 11.50 -4.29
CA ASN A 241 13.37 12.78 -4.89
C ASN A 241 12.10 13.38 -4.27
N VAL A 242 11.27 12.59 -3.57
CA VAL A 242 10.01 13.06 -2.98
C VAL A 242 10.09 13.01 -1.47
N PRO A 243 10.20 14.17 -0.79
CA PRO A 243 10.32 14.22 0.66
C PRO A 243 9.08 13.69 1.37
N GLY A 244 9.32 13.04 2.51
CA GLY A 244 8.29 12.74 3.48
C GLY A 244 7.86 11.29 3.57
N PHE A 245 8.44 10.37 2.81
CA PHE A 245 8.35 8.94 3.06
C PHE A 245 9.31 8.54 4.18
N ASP A 246 8.80 7.79 5.15
CA ASP A 246 9.61 7.20 6.23
C ASP A 246 10.05 5.78 5.87
N ILE A 247 9.19 5.06 5.13
CA ILE A 247 9.45 3.70 4.63
C ILE A 247 8.95 3.61 3.20
N VAL A 248 9.71 2.96 2.33
CA VAL A 248 9.25 2.55 0.99
C VAL A 248 9.37 1.03 0.88
N LEU A 249 8.23 0.39 0.62
CA LEU A 249 8.08 -1.04 0.37
C LEU A 249 8.02 -1.24 -1.15
N MET A 250 8.85 -2.15 -1.67
CA MET A 250 8.98 -2.43 -3.10
C MET A 250 8.50 -3.84 -3.44
N GLY A 251 8.20 -4.07 -4.71
CA GLY A 251 7.88 -5.36 -5.33
C GLY A 251 8.33 -5.39 -6.79
N HIS A 252 7.74 -6.27 -7.60
CA HIS A 252 7.90 -6.33 -9.05
C HIS A 252 9.20 -6.99 -9.55
N ASP A 253 10.37 -6.60 -9.08
CA ASP A 253 11.66 -7.14 -9.53
C ASP A 253 12.07 -8.46 -8.84
N HIS A 254 11.21 -8.98 -7.94
CA HIS A 254 11.43 -10.18 -7.14
C HIS A 254 12.76 -10.18 -6.35
N ALA A 255 13.33 -9.01 -6.11
CA ALA A 255 14.56 -8.86 -5.36
C ALA A 255 14.31 -8.78 -3.84
N ARG A 256 15.30 -9.18 -3.07
CA ARG A 256 15.30 -8.99 -1.61
C ARG A 256 16.37 -7.97 -1.26
N GLU A 257 15.93 -6.80 -0.88
CA GLU A 257 16.83 -5.73 -0.50
C GLU A 257 16.29 -4.95 0.70
N CYS A 258 17.22 -4.50 1.54
CA CYS A 258 16.94 -3.57 2.63
C CYS A 258 18.08 -2.57 2.69
N LYS A 259 17.80 -1.32 2.37
CA LYS A 259 18.79 -0.25 2.39
C LYS A 259 18.20 1.05 2.91
N ARG A 260 19.09 1.92 3.38
CA ARG A 260 18.75 3.32 3.64
C ARG A 260 19.14 4.15 2.42
N VAL A 261 18.25 5.05 2.04
CA VAL A 261 18.50 6.01 0.97
C VAL A 261 18.41 7.43 1.53
N CYS A 262 19.21 8.34 0.98
CA CYS A 262 19.13 9.74 1.36
C CYS A 262 18.07 10.42 0.50
N ASN A 263 17.17 11.15 1.13
CA ASN A 263 16.22 12.02 0.45
C ASN A 263 16.86 13.38 0.18
N ILE A 264 16.38 14.10 -0.85
CA ILE A 264 16.86 15.46 -1.19
C ILE A 264 16.62 16.49 -0.07
N ALA A 265 15.77 16.17 0.90
CA ALA A 265 15.50 17.04 2.04
C ALA A 265 16.43 16.78 3.24
N GLY A 266 17.33 15.80 3.16
CA GLY A 266 18.32 15.48 4.18
C GLY A 266 18.14 14.13 4.84
#